data_af26e645da7bd154352abbb26f4a2bee
#
_entry.id   af26e645da7bd154352abbb26f4a2bee
#
_cell.length_a   1.000
_cell.length_b   1.000
_cell.length_c   1.000
_cell.angle_alpha   90.00
_cell.angle_beta   90.00
_cell.angle_gamma   90.00
#
_symmetry.space_group_name_H-M   'P 1'
#
loop_
_entity.id
_entity.type
_entity.pdbx_description
1 polymer ?
#
loop_
_entity_poly.entity_id
_entity_poly.type
_entity_poly.pdbx_seq_one_letter_code
_entity_poly.pdbx_strand_id
1 'polypeptide(L)'
;MDQPPPIESCAQCGSNDLHFRTVRSAFWYEDRLVVVDDIPAMVCEACHEQFYDDGTAVQIDRLRGAGFPPDLAHGEVRALVFSLRVRTAAEGDP
;
A
#
# COMPACT_ATOMS: atom_id res chain seq x y z
N MET A 1 10.74 0.17 16.95
CA MET A 1 9.76 0.55 16.23
C MET A 1 9.29 -0.38 15.21
N ASP A 2 10.05 -1.16 14.55
CA ASP A 2 9.60 -1.99 13.46
C ASP A 2 9.11 -3.33 13.95
N GLN A 3 8.28 -3.30 14.97
CA GLN A 3 7.74 -4.55 15.47
C GLN A 3 6.43 -4.84 14.81
N PRO A 4 6.14 -6.12 14.53
CA PRO A 4 4.85 -6.45 13.92
C PRO A 4 3.71 -6.18 14.89
N PRO A 5 2.52 -5.90 14.38
CA PRO A 5 1.34 -5.79 15.23
C PRO A 5 1.10 -7.11 15.95
N PRO A 6 0.55 -7.06 17.18
CA PRO A 6 0.33 -8.28 17.95
C PRO A 6 -0.94 -9.00 17.53
N ILE A 7 -0.92 -9.59 16.34
CA ILE A 7 -2.08 -10.33 15.84
C ILE A 7 -1.67 -11.76 15.55
N GLU A 8 -2.59 -12.67 15.77
CA GLU A 8 -2.34 -14.08 15.59
C GLU A 8 -3.12 -14.66 14.43
N SER A 9 -4.15 -13.98 13.98
CA SER A 9 -4.91 -14.44 12.84
C SER A 9 -5.40 -13.23 12.06
N CYS A 10 -5.69 -13.46 10.80
CA CYS A 10 -6.14 -12.40 9.91
C CYS A 10 -7.58 -12.03 10.22
N ALA A 11 -7.83 -10.75 10.47
CA ALA A 11 -9.17 -10.28 10.76
C ALA A 11 -10.09 -10.35 9.54
N GLN A 12 -9.49 -10.42 8.33
CA GLN A 12 -10.28 -10.48 7.12
C GLN A 12 -10.73 -11.89 6.77
N CYS A 13 -9.80 -12.85 6.82
CA CYS A 13 -10.11 -14.20 6.34
C CYS A 13 -9.92 -15.27 7.39
N GLY A 14 -9.41 -14.93 8.57
CA GLY A 14 -9.24 -15.87 9.66
C GLY A 14 -8.03 -16.77 9.58
N SER A 15 -7.19 -16.60 8.56
CA SER A 15 -6.02 -17.44 8.40
C SER A 15 -4.97 -17.10 9.46
N ASN A 16 -4.18 -18.10 9.84
CA ASN A 16 -3.04 -17.88 10.73
C ASN A 16 -1.74 -17.67 9.96
N ASP A 17 -1.79 -17.63 8.65
CA ASP A 17 -0.60 -17.56 7.82
C ASP A 17 -0.16 -16.11 7.66
N LEU A 18 0.33 -15.53 8.74
CA LEU A 18 0.74 -14.13 8.80
C LEU A 18 2.26 -14.05 8.89
N HIS A 19 2.84 -13.16 8.10
CA HIS A 19 4.29 -12.98 8.06
C HIS A 19 4.64 -11.50 8.12
N PHE A 20 5.67 -11.18 8.88
CA PHE A 20 6.15 -9.80 8.97
C PHE A 20 6.99 -9.49 7.74
N ARG A 21 6.71 -8.37 7.11
CA ARG A 21 7.43 -7.92 5.91
C ARG A 21 7.48 -6.42 5.89
N THR A 22 8.37 -5.88 5.07
CA THR A 22 8.24 -4.47 4.68
C THR A 22 7.57 -4.45 3.32
N VAL A 23 6.62 -3.56 3.18
CA VAL A 23 5.80 -3.51 1.97
C VAL A 23 5.82 -2.11 1.37
N ARG A 24 5.38 -2.02 0.12
CA ARG A 24 5.21 -0.77 -0.60
C ARG A 24 3.72 -0.60 -0.83
N SER A 25 3.21 0.59 -0.58
CA SER A 25 1.80 0.87 -0.80
C SER A 25 1.62 2.19 -1.53
N ALA A 26 0.55 2.25 -2.32
CA ALA A 26 0.22 3.45 -3.07
C ALA A 26 -0.95 4.14 -2.42
N PHE A 27 -0.89 5.47 -2.42
CA PHE A 27 -1.94 6.29 -1.81
C PHE A 27 -2.31 7.41 -2.76
N TRP A 28 -3.57 7.77 -2.78
CA TRP A 28 -4.01 8.97 -3.49
C TRP A 28 -4.01 10.13 -2.52
N TYR A 29 -3.37 11.20 -2.92
CA TYR A 29 -3.40 12.45 -2.18
C TYR A 29 -3.92 13.51 -3.14
N GLU A 30 -5.15 13.92 -2.93
CA GLU A 30 -5.84 14.79 -3.87
C GLU A 30 -5.86 14.09 -5.22
N ASP A 31 -5.26 14.67 -6.26
CA ASP A 31 -5.24 14.03 -7.57
C ASP A 31 -3.89 13.43 -7.91
N ARG A 32 -3.02 13.27 -6.91
CA ARG A 32 -1.68 12.70 -7.11
C ARG A 32 -1.62 11.30 -6.54
N LEU A 33 -0.93 10.43 -7.24
CA LEU A 33 -0.62 9.12 -6.72
C LEU A 33 0.77 9.16 -6.10
N VAL A 34 0.88 8.73 -4.86
CA VAL A 34 2.16 8.66 -4.18
C VAL A 34 2.39 7.24 -3.69
N VAL A 35 3.66 6.87 -3.54
CA VAL A 35 4.04 5.54 -3.11
C VAL A 35 4.90 5.68 -1.87
N VAL A 36 4.61 4.87 -0.86
CA VAL A 36 5.40 4.82 0.35
C VAL A 36 6.07 3.47 0.44
N ASP A 37 7.39 3.48 0.62
CA ASP A 37 8.18 2.26 0.71
C ASP A 37 8.48 1.91 2.15
N ASP A 38 8.96 0.69 2.31
CA ASP A 38 9.54 0.23 3.58
C ASP A 38 8.59 0.33 4.74
N ILE A 39 7.34 0.00 4.49
CA ILE A 39 6.32 0.02 5.53
C ILE A 39 6.35 -1.31 6.26
N PRO A 40 6.66 -1.33 7.57
CA PRO A 40 6.60 -2.59 8.31
C PRO A 40 5.15 -3.04 8.45
N ALA A 41 4.88 -4.28 8.10
CA ALA A 41 3.52 -4.77 8.08
C ALA A 41 3.48 -6.26 8.37
N MET A 42 2.38 -6.71 8.94
CA MET A 42 2.06 -8.12 9.01
C MET A 42 1.17 -8.43 7.82
N VAL A 43 1.58 -9.37 6.99
CA VAL A 43 0.88 -9.66 5.73
C VAL A 43 0.28 -11.04 5.82
N CYS A 44 -1.00 -11.14 5.48
CA CYS A 44 -1.67 -12.43 5.40
C CYS A 44 -1.37 -13.05 4.04
N GLU A 45 -0.77 -14.24 4.05
CA GLU A 45 -0.42 -14.90 2.80
C GLU A 45 -1.62 -15.51 2.11
N ALA A 46 -2.74 -15.65 2.83
CA ALA A 46 -3.94 -16.23 2.24
C ALA A 46 -4.76 -15.21 1.46
N CYS A 47 -4.92 -14.00 2.00
CA CYS A 47 -5.74 -12.97 1.34
C CYS A 47 -4.99 -11.70 1.04
N HIS A 48 -3.71 -11.62 1.44
CA HIS A 48 -2.82 -10.49 1.15
C HIS A 48 -3.19 -9.21 1.90
N GLU A 49 -4.01 -9.30 2.92
CA GLU A 49 -4.32 -8.15 3.74
C GLU A 49 -3.08 -7.73 4.53
N GLN A 50 -2.90 -6.43 4.74
CA GLN A 50 -1.74 -5.88 5.43
C GLN A 50 -2.21 -5.18 6.69
N PHE A 51 -1.48 -5.42 7.78
CA PHE A 51 -1.81 -4.81 9.06
C PHE A 51 -0.60 -4.04 9.57
N TYR A 52 -0.79 -2.78 9.94
CA TYR A 52 0.27 -1.91 10.44
C TYR A 52 0.07 -1.68 11.91
N ASP A 53 1.16 -1.45 12.64
CA ASP A 53 1.03 -1.02 14.02
C ASP A 53 0.71 0.48 14.06
N ASP A 54 0.41 0.95 15.27
CA ASP A 54 -0.02 2.33 15.45
C ASP A 54 1.08 3.31 15.08
N GLY A 55 2.32 2.98 15.42
CA GLY A 55 3.44 3.86 15.09
C GLY A 55 3.61 4.03 13.60
N THR A 56 3.45 2.95 12.85
CA THR A 56 3.54 3.00 11.40
C THR A 56 2.42 3.86 10.82
N ALA A 57 1.20 3.66 11.33
CA ALA A 57 0.07 4.45 10.86
C ALA A 57 0.28 5.93 11.12
N VAL A 58 0.84 6.28 12.27
CA VAL A 58 1.13 7.69 12.59
C VAL A 58 2.16 8.26 11.62
N GLN A 59 3.18 7.49 11.26
CA GLN A 59 4.19 7.98 10.33
C GLN A 59 3.58 8.25 8.95
N ILE A 60 2.72 7.38 8.49
CA ILE A 60 2.05 7.59 7.21
C ILE A 60 1.16 8.82 7.28
N ASP A 61 0.44 8.98 8.39
CA ASP A 61 -0.42 10.13 8.57
C ASP A 61 0.36 11.44 8.60
N ARG A 62 1.57 11.42 9.15
CA ARG A 62 2.41 12.61 9.14
C ARG A 62 2.83 12.99 7.73
N LEU A 63 3.20 12.02 6.92
CA LEU A 63 3.51 12.30 5.53
C LEU A 63 2.31 12.90 4.81
N ARG A 64 1.14 12.32 5.06
CA ARG A 64 -0.09 12.82 4.43
C ARG A 64 -0.40 14.23 4.91
N GLY A 65 -0.26 14.48 6.21
CA GLY A 65 -0.52 15.80 6.76
C GLY A 65 0.40 16.86 6.22
N ALA A 66 1.60 16.48 5.82
CA ALA A 66 2.56 17.40 5.20
C ALA A 66 2.37 17.50 3.70
N GLY A 67 1.45 16.73 3.11
CA GLY A 67 1.16 16.78 1.70
C GLY A 67 2.13 15.99 0.84
N PHE A 68 2.83 15.02 1.42
CA PHE A 68 3.83 14.22 0.71
C PHE A 68 4.81 15.11 -0.03
N PRO A 69 5.63 15.89 0.70
CA PRO A 69 6.50 16.88 0.07
C PRO A 69 7.51 16.22 -0.86
N PRO A 70 7.65 16.73 -2.08
CA PRO A 70 8.58 16.12 -3.04
C PRO A 70 10.03 16.07 -2.58
N ASP A 71 10.45 17.03 -1.78
CA ASP A 71 11.84 17.05 -1.33
C ASP A 71 12.15 15.94 -0.34
N LEU A 72 11.15 15.27 0.21
CA LEU A 72 11.38 14.12 1.07
C LEU A 72 11.33 12.81 0.32
N ALA A 73 10.98 12.82 -0.96
CA ALA A 73 10.93 11.61 -1.74
C ALA A 73 12.33 11.09 -2.01
N HIS A 74 12.51 9.75 -1.95
CA HIS A 74 13.80 9.18 -2.24
C HIS A 74 13.86 8.55 -3.62
N GLY A 75 12.79 8.66 -4.40
CA GLY A 75 12.79 8.12 -5.74
C GLY A 75 11.46 8.33 -6.43
N GLU A 76 11.32 7.75 -7.59
CA GLU A 76 10.11 7.83 -8.40
C GLU A 76 9.80 6.48 -8.97
N VAL A 77 8.52 6.24 -9.21
CA VAL A 77 8.10 5.03 -9.92
C VAL A 77 7.31 5.46 -11.15
N ARG A 78 7.31 4.57 -12.13
CA ARG A 78 6.55 4.76 -13.33
C ARG A 78 5.42 3.75 -13.32
N ALA A 79 4.21 4.18 -13.67
CA ALA A 79 3.06 3.31 -13.63
C ALA A 79 2.35 3.33 -14.97
N LEU A 80 1.84 2.18 -15.38
CA LEU A 80 0.98 2.09 -16.54
C LEU A 80 -0.45 2.40 -16.10
N VAL A 81 -1.17 3.09 -16.96
CA VAL A 81 -2.55 3.48 -16.67
C VAL A 81 -3.45 2.88 -17.74
N PHE A 82 -4.44 2.14 -17.32
CA PHE A 82 -5.40 1.54 -18.22
C PHE A 82 -6.75 2.19 -18.01
N SER A 83 -7.49 2.37 -19.10
CA SER A 83 -8.84 2.95 -19.02
C SER A 83 -9.83 1.95 -19.56
N LEU A 84 -10.91 1.76 -18.83
CA LEU A 84 -11.97 0.87 -19.28
C LEU A 84 -12.85 1.54 -20.31
N ARG A 85 -12.68 2.86 -20.53
CA ARG A 85 -13.45 3.57 -21.53
C ARG A 85 -12.85 3.48 -22.92
N VAL A 86 -11.52 3.32 -22.98
CA VAL A 86 -10.81 3.29 -24.25
C VAL A 86 -10.57 1.84 -24.60
N ARG A 87 -11.12 1.42 -25.74
CA ARG A 87 -10.96 0.06 -26.17
C ARG A 87 -9.93 -0.02 -27.24
N THR A 88 -9.11 -1.02 -27.17
CA THR A 88 -8.18 -1.30 -28.26
C THR A 88 -8.89 -2.17 -29.28
N ALA A 89 -8.31 -2.28 -30.46
CA ALA A 89 -8.85 -3.14 -31.49
C ALA A 89 -8.88 -4.58 -31.02
N ALA A 90 -7.96 -4.96 -30.18
CA ALA A 90 -7.92 -6.33 -29.68
C ALA A 90 -9.10 -6.63 -28.78
N GLU A 91 -9.60 -5.64 -28.08
CA GLU A 91 -10.72 -5.85 -27.23
C GLU A 91 -11.97 -5.90 -27.99
N GLY A 92 -12.00 -5.14 -28.93
CA GLY A 92 -13.05 -5.14 -29.78
C GLY A 92 -14.25 -5.69 -29.23
N ASP A 93 -14.77 -5.97 -29.17
CA ASP A 93 -15.67 -6.43 -28.78
C ASP A 93 -16.22 -6.79 -28.57
N PRO A 94 -16.55 -6.95 -28.23
CA PRO A 94 -17.46 -7.83 -27.92
C PRO A 94 -18.54 -7.64 -28.39
#